data_781736cc50a9aa1445a9559bf26b59c9
#
_entry.id   781736cc50a9aa1445a9559bf26b59c9
#
_cell.length_a   1.000
_cell.length_b   1.000
_cell.length_c   1.000
_cell.angle_alpha   90.00
_cell.angle_beta   90.00
_cell.angle_gamma   90.00
#
_symmetry.space_group_name_H-M   'P 1'
#
loop_
_entity.id
_entity.type
_entity.pdbx_description
1 polymer ?
#
loop_
_entity_poly.entity_id
_entity_poly.type
_entity_poly.pdbx_seq_one_letter_code
_entity_poly.pdbx_strand_id
1 'polypeptide(L)'
;MLTGSIVALVTPMHESGEVAWDALDELIEWHVSSGTHGIVPMGTTGESATLDTEEHLQVIKRTVDRVNGRIPVIAGTGSNATAEAIHQTQEAEAAGADACLLVTPYYNRPTQEGLFRHFQAIADATSVPIVLYNVPPRTGCDLAPATVGRLASVEGVVGIKEACGDANRVSEIFQAIAGQGNDNFFVLSGEDAQTLQMMELGAVGTISVTANVLPAQMAAFCAAHLNGDKERAVALDQQLQPVHEIVFVESSPTPAKWALADMGRMPGGIRLPLIPLSPEHHQEVRQRIQIAGSSS
;
A
#
# COMPACT_ATOMS: atom_id res chain seq x y z
N MET A 1 -16.34 -1.97 -1.99
CA MET A 1 -15.28 -1.37 -2.83
C MET A 1 -14.19 -0.84 -1.92
N LEU A 2 -12.91 -1.08 -2.21
CA LEU A 2 -11.78 -0.55 -1.44
C LEU A 2 -11.55 0.91 -1.84
N THR A 3 -11.72 1.85 -0.90
CA THR A 3 -11.65 3.30 -1.17
C THR A 3 -11.02 4.05 -0.01
N GLY A 4 -10.62 5.29 -0.24
CA GLY A 4 -10.14 6.18 0.81
C GLY A 4 -8.66 5.96 1.17
N SER A 5 -8.29 6.26 2.40
CA SER A 5 -6.92 6.10 2.91
C SER A 5 -6.70 4.69 3.43
N ILE A 6 -5.92 3.91 2.71
CA ILE A 6 -5.50 2.55 3.09
C ILE A 6 -4.02 2.64 3.46
N VAL A 7 -3.61 2.09 4.60
CA VAL A 7 -2.21 2.13 5.01
C VAL A 7 -1.41 0.97 4.43
N ALA A 8 -0.26 1.24 3.80
CA ALA A 8 0.78 0.24 3.59
C ALA A 8 1.53 0.06 4.92
N LEU A 9 1.05 -0.85 5.78
CA LEU A 9 1.48 -0.94 7.16
C LEU A 9 2.94 -1.39 7.26
N VAL A 10 3.73 -0.72 8.09
CA VAL A 10 5.06 -1.19 8.48
C VAL A 10 4.94 -2.46 9.32
N THR A 11 5.94 -3.34 9.26
CA THR A 11 6.08 -4.46 10.20
C THR A 11 7.00 -4.03 11.35
N PRO A 12 6.48 -3.84 12.57
CA PRO A 12 7.30 -3.49 13.73
C PRO A 12 8.29 -4.62 14.04
N MET A 13 9.52 -4.25 14.34
CA MET A 13 10.58 -5.20 14.68
C MET A 13 11.39 -4.71 15.87
N HIS A 14 11.87 -5.64 16.69
CA HIS A 14 12.90 -5.40 17.69
C HIS A 14 14.26 -5.12 17.01
N GLU A 15 15.22 -4.56 17.72
CA GLU A 15 16.57 -4.33 17.19
C GLU A 15 17.27 -5.64 16.74
N SER A 16 16.85 -6.79 17.28
CA SER A 16 17.27 -8.12 16.82
C SER A 16 16.79 -8.49 15.42
N GLY A 17 15.81 -7.74 14.87
CA GLY A 17 15.10 -8.06 13.63
C GLY A 17 13.88 -8.97 13.81
N GLU A 18 13.60 -9.45 15.03
CA GLU A 18 12.40 -10.24 15.31
C GLU A 18 11.14 -9.33 15.24
N VAL A 19 10.03 -9.88 14.74
CA VAL A 19 8.75 -9.15 14.67
C VAL A 19 8.25 -8.82 16.08
N ALA A 20 7.93 -7.55 16.30
CA ALA A 20 7.38 -7.04 17.57
C ALA A 20 5.85 -7.15 17.55
N TRP A 21 5.32 -8.32 17.88
CA TRP A 21 3.90 -8.68 17.73
C TRP A 21 2.95 -7.76 18.50
N ASP A 22 3.31 -7.38 19.73
CA ASP A 22 2.47 -6.49 20.53
C ASP A 22 2.40 -5.08 19.92
N ALA A 23 3.53 -4.58 19.38
CA ALA A 23 3.55 -3.31 18.68
C ALA A 23 2.76 -3.36 17.37
N LEU A 24 2.74 -4.50 16.67
CA LEU A 24 1.89 -4.68 15.49
C LEU A 24 0.41 -4.56 15.87
N ASP A 25 -0.02 -5.21 16.94
CA ASP A 25 -1.39 -5.11 17.44
C ASP A 25 -1.76 -3.67 17.81
N GLU A 26 -0.87 -2.94 18.50
CA GLU A 26 -1.08 -1.55 18.88
C GLU A 26 -1.17 -0.62 17.67
N LEU A 27 -0.35 -0.82 16.64
CA LEU A 27 -0.44 -0.06 15.39
C LEU A 27 -1.76 -0.32 14.66
N ILE A 28 -2.20 -1.57 14.58
CA ILE A 28 -3.50 -1.93 13.97
C ILE A 28 -4.64 -1.20 14.70
N GLU A 29 -4.67 -1.24 16.03
CA GLU A 29 -5.69 -0.54 16.81
C GLU A 29 -5.64 0.97 16.61
N TRP A 30 -4.44 1.55 16.55
CA TRP A 30 -4.28 2.96 16.26
C TRP A 30 -4.85 3.35 14.90
N HIS A 31 -4.58 2.56 13.85
CA HIS A 31 -5.15 2.79 12.53
C HIS A 31 -6.67 2.69 12.53
N VAL A 32 -7.23 1.65 13.12
CA VAL A 32 -8.69 1.48 13.23
C VAL A 32 -9.33 2.66 13.96
N SER A 33 -8.76 3.07 15.10
CA SER A 33 -9.27 4.20 15.91
C SER A 33 -9.08 5.56 15.24
N SER A 34 -8.11 5.69 14.34
CA SER A 34 -7.83 6.92 13.57
C SER A 34 -8.70 7.08 12.32
N GLY A 35 -9.58 6.12 12.02
CA GLY A 35 -10.46 6.17 10.86
C GLY A 35 -9.80 5.75 9.54
N THR A 36 -8.68 5.02 9.59
CA THR A 36 -8.07 4.41 8.39
C THR A 36 -9.08 3.50 7.70
N HIS A 37 -9.18 3.56 6.36
CA HIS A 37 -10.20 2.86 5.60
C HIS A 37 -9.84 1.41 5.23
N GLY A 38 -8.59 1.02 5.42
CA GLY A 38 -8.11 -0.35 5.19
C GLY A 38 -6.63 -0.49 5.52
N ILE A 39 -6.15 -1.72 5.67
CA ILE A 39 -4.76 -2.03 6.03
C ILE A 39 -4.17 -2.98 4.99
N VAL A 40 -2.95 -2.68 4.52
CA VAL A 40 -2.13 -3.59 3.71
C VAL A 40 -0.96 -4.08 4.56
N PRO A 41 -1.03 -5.25 5.21
CA PRO A 41 0.14 -5.91 5.74
C PRO A 41 0.99 -6.50 4.63
N MET A 42 2.28 -6.65 4.85
CA MET A 42 3.21 -7.35 3.97
C MET A 42 3.29 -6.80 2.53
N GLY A 43 3.00 -5.51 2.35
CA GLY A 43 3.44 -4.77 1.16
C GLY A 43 4.94 -4.45 1.23
N THR A 44 5.45 -3.66 0.28
CA THR A 44 6.85 -3.18 0.27
C THR A 44 7.23 -2.49 1.59
N THR A 45 6.34 -1.64 2.10
CA THR A 45 6.50 -0.91 3.36
C THR A 45 6.55 -1.84 4.58
N GLY A 46 5.90 -3.00 4.50
CA GLY A 46 5.94 -4.05 5.51
C GLY A 46 7.20 -4.92 5.49
N GLU A 47 8.21 -4.57 4.67
CA GLU A 47 9.47 -5.32 4.51
C GLU A 47 9.27 -6.77 4.05
N SER A 48 8.27 -7.01 3.19
CA SER A 48 7.96 -8.35 2.65
C SER A 48 9.15 -9.08 2.02
N ALA A 49 10.16 -8.33 1.52
CA ALA A 49 11.34 -8.90 0.91
C ALA A 49 12.34 -9.53 1.90
N THR A 50 12.22 -9.25 3.20
CA THR A 50 13.16 -9.68 4.25
C THR A 50 12.53 -10.55 5.35
N LEU A 51 11.23 -10.81 5.26
CA LEU A 51 10.55 -11.81 6.06
C LEU A 51 10.53 -13.13 5.27
N ASP A 52 10.74 -14.24 5.98
CA ASP A 52 10.53 -15.55 5.36
C ASP A 52 9.02 -15.81 5.15
N THR A 53 8.69 -16.87 4.42
CA THR A 53 7.29 -17.15 4.05
C THR A 53 6.40 -17.38 5.28
N GLU A 54 6.93 -18.02 6.32
CA GLU A 54 6.18 -18.32 7.54
C GLU A 54 5.88 -17.04 8.33
N GLU A 55 6.90 -16.19 8.57
CA GLU A 55 6.71 -14.88 9.21
C GLU A 55 5.76 -13.98 8.41
N HIS A 56 5.90 -13.97 7.07
CA HIS A 56 5.04 -13.21 6.17
C HIS A 56 3.56 -13.57 6.37
N LEU A 57 3.24 -14.86 6.33
CA LEU A 57 1.89 -15.37 6.52
C LEU A 57 1.39 -15.14 7.95
N GLN A 58 2.25 -15.26 8.96
CA GLN A 58 1.89 -14.95 10.35
C GLN A 58 1.51 -13.49 10.54
N VAL A 59 2.22 -12.53 9.91
CA VAL A 59 1.87 -11.10 9.96
C VAL A 59 0.52 -10.85 9.31
N ILE A 60 0.24 -11.46 8.15
CA ILE A 60 -1.07 -11.36 7.49
C ILE A 60 -2.17 -11.88 8.40
N LYS A 61 -2.02 -13.11 8.88
CA LYS A 61 -3.00 -13.75 9.77
C LYS A 61 -3.25 -12.93 11.03
N ARG A 62 -2.17 -12.47 11.71
CA ARG A 62 -2.29 -11.63 12.90
C ARG A 62 -3.04 -10.34 12.61
N THR A 63 -2.80 -9.72 11.45
CA THR A 63 -3.51 -8.50 11.05
C THR A 63 -4.99 -8.76 10.82
N VAL A 64 -5.36 -9.83 10.10
CA VAL A 64 -6.76 -10.24 9.89
C VAL A 64 -7.47 -10.49 11.23
N ASP A 65 -6.86 -11.33 12.07
CA ASP A 65 -7.41 -11.68 13.39
C ASP A 65 -7.60 -10.41 14.25
N ARG A 66 -6.63 -9.49 14.25
CA ARG A 66 -6.67 -8.28 15.08
C ARG A 66 -7.66 -7.26 14.57
N VAL A 67 -7.74 -7.06 13.26
CA VAL A 67 -8.73 -6.17 12.62
C VAL A 67 -10.15 -6.69 12.86
N ASN A 68 -10.36 -7.99 12.81
CA ASN A 68 -11.62 -8.67 13.09
C ASN A 68 -12.82 -8.04 12.34
N GLY A 69 -12.66 -7.83 11.03
CA GLY A 69 -13.72 -7.35 10.13
C GLY A 69 -14.13 -5.88 10.30
N ARG A 70 -13.42 -5.09 11.14
CA ARG A 70 -13.75 -3.67 11.35
C ARG A 70 -13.43 -2.77 10.15
N ILE A 71 -12.37 -3.11 9.41
CA ILE A 71 -11.95 -2.46 8.16
C ILE A 71 -11.33 -3.53 7.25
N PRO A 72 -11.27 -3.33 5.92
CA PRO A 72 -10.66 -4.29 5.01
C PRO A 72 -9.17 -4.54 5.27
N VAL A 73 -8.75 -5.80 5.15
CA VAL A 73 -7.34 -6.23 5.14
C VAL A 73 -6.98 -6.71 3.74
N ILE A 74 -6.01 -6.04 3.10
CA ILE A 74 -5.54 -6.35 1.75
C ILE A 74 -4.13 -6.93 1.87
N ALA A 75 -3.99 -8.25 1.82
CA ALA A 75 -2.71 -8.92 2.03
C ALA A 75 -1.74 -8.69 0.86
N GLY A 76 -0.50 -8.26 1.15
CA GLY A 76 0.55 -8.22 0.14
C GLY A 76 1.07 -9.63 -0.14
N THR A 77 0.80 -10.18 -1.34
CA THR A 77 1.14 -11.57 -1.71
C THR A 77 1.86 -11.68 -3.06
N GLY A 78 2.27 -10.54 -3.65
CA GLY A 78 2.98 -10.53 -4.92
C GLY A 78 4.41 -11.08 -4.82
N SER A 79 4.80 -11.89 -5.79
CA SER A 79 6.16 -12.42 -5.95
C SER A 79 6.57 -12.38 -7.42
N ASN A 80 7.88 -12.44 -7.69
CA ASN A 80 8.41 -12.58 -9.04
C ASN A 80 8.39 -14.05 -9.55
N ALA A 81 7.94 -14.99 -8.72
CA ALA A 81 7.64 -16.37 -9.07
C ALA A 81 6.14 -16.62 -8.99
N THR A 82 5.50 -16.98 -10.12
CA THR A 82 4.05 -17.17 -10.19
C THR A 82 3.55 -18.21 -9.19
N ALA A 83 4.28 -19.32 -9.03
CA ALA A 83 3.90 -20.39 -8.10
C ALA A 83 3.91 -19.92 -6.63
N GLU A 84 4.87 -19.07 -6.26
CA GLU A 84 4.96 -18.50 -4.92
C GLU A 84 3.82 -17.48 -4.68
N ALA A 85 3.55 -16.61 -5.67
CA ALA A 85 2.43 -15.67 -5.58
C ALA A 85 1.07 -16.39 -5.44
N ILE A 86 0.86 -17.51 -6.15
CA ILE A 86 -0.32 -18.36 -5.99
C ILE A 86 -0.39 -18.89 -4.57
N HIS A 87 0.68 -19.51 -4.08
CA HIS A 87 0.72 -20.07 -2.73
C HIS A 87 0.42 -19.03 -1.64
N GLN A 88 1.11 -17.90 -1.66
CA GLN A 88 0.90 -16.82 -0.69
C GLN A 88 -0.52 -16.25 -0.76
N THR A 89 -1.10 -16.13 -1.97
CA THR A 89 -2.46 -15.63 -2.15
C THR A 89 -3.49 -16.61 -1.58
N GLN A 90 -3.30 -17.92 -1.81
CA GLN A 90 -4.17 -18.97 -1.25
C GLN A 90 -4.11 -19.01 0.30
N GLU A 91 -2.91 -18.87 0.88
CA GLU A 91 -2.76 -18.81 2.34
C GLU A 91 -3.38 -17.54 2.93
N ALA A 92 -3.26 -16.39 2.26
CA ALA A 92 -3.92 -15.16 2.67
C ALA A 92 -5.45 -15.26 2.58
N GLU A 93 -5.98 -15.88 1.53
CA GLU A 93 -7.40 -16.20 1.40
C GLU A 93 -7.88 -17.10 2.55
N ALA A 94 -7.14 -18.16 2.85
CA ALA A 94 -7.45 -19.07 3.96
C ALA A 94 -7.37 -18.37 5.33
N ALA A 95 -6.51 -17.37 5.49
CA ALA A 95 -6.43 -16.53 6.68
C ALA A 95 -7.60 -15.52 6.79
N GLY A 96 -8.40 -15.34 5.75
CA GLY A 96 -9.55 -14.45 5.74
C GLY A 96 -9.25 -13.01 5.30
N ALA A 97 -8.23 -12.79 4.48
CA ALA A 97 -7.98 -11.49 3.86
C ALA A 97 -9.15 -11.10 2.92
N ASP A 98 -9.53 -9.81 2.91
CA ASP A 98 -10.63 -9.30 2.07
C ASP A 98 -10.20 -9.12 0.61
N ALA A 99 -8.92 -8.93 0.35
CA ALA A 99 -8.30 -8.85 -0.97
C ALA A 99 -6.79 -9.13 -0.88
N CYS A 100 -6.16 -9.34 -2.04
CA CYS A 100 -4.70 -9.45 -2.14
C CYS A 100 -4.12 -8.37 -3.04
N LEU A 101 -3.01 -7.74 -2.60
CA LEU A 101 -2.23 -6.78 -3.36
C LEU A 101 -1.02 -7.47 -3.99
N LEU A 102 -0.97 -7.52 -5.31
CA LEU A 102 0.06 -8.24 -6.06
C LEU A 102 0.95 -7.28 -6.85
N VAL A 103 2.17 -7.06 -6.37
CA VAL A 103 3.16 -6.28 -7.09
C VAL A 103 3.57 -7.00 -8.38
N THR A 104 3.84 -6.24 -9.45
CA THR A 104 4.42 -6.79 -10.69
C THR A 104 5.72 -7.53 -10.38
N PRO A 105 6.01 -8.67 -11.07
CA PRO A 105 7.25 -9.40 -10.89
C PRO A 105 8.47 -8.48 -11.02
N TYR A 106 9.24 -8.41 -9.96
CA TYR A 106 10.45 -7.59 -9.85
C TYR A 106 11.68 -8.36 -10.29
N TYR A 107 12.72 -7.67 -10.77
CA TYR A 107 14.02 -8.20 -11.14
C TYR A 107 14.04 -8.99 -12.47
N ASN A 108 13.16 -10.00 -12.67
CA ASN A 108 13.13 -10.86 -13.87
C ASN A 108 12.45 -10.20 -15.09
N ARG A 109 11.79 -9.03 -14.93
CA ARG A 109 11.30 -8.15 -16.00
C ARG A 109 10.53 -8.88 -17.11
N PRO A 110 9.39 -9.48 -16.80
CA PRO A 110 8.59 -10.18 -17.79
C PRO A 110 8.04 -9.24 -18.88
N THR A 111 7.72 -9.81 -20.04
CA THR A 111 7.00 -9.09 -21.11
C THR A 111 5.56 -8.80 -20.67
N GLN A 112 4.85 -7.93 -21.40
CA GLN A 112 3.42 -7.63 -21.11
C GLN A 112 2.55 -8.91 -21.17
N GLU A 113 2.83 -9.81 -22.11
CA GLU A 113 2.14 -11.10 -22.15
C GLU A 113 2.50 -12.01 -20.96
N GLY A 114 3.75 -11.96 -20.51
CA GLY A 114 4.17 -12.64 -19.28
C GLY A 114 3.45 -12.10 -18.04
N LEU A 115 3.32 -10.77 -17.91
CA LEU A 115 2.55 -10.12 -16.83
C LEU A 115 1.09 -10.53 -16.87
N PHE A 116 0.46 -10.50 -18.04
CA PHE A 116 -0.92 -10.94 -18.21
C PHE A 116 -1.12 -12.39 -17.73
N ARG A 117 -0.31 -13.33 -18.20
CA ARG A 117 -0.40 -14.75 -17.82
C ARG A 117 -0.09 -14.99 -16.35
N HIS A 118 0.82 -14.22 -15.77
CA HIS A 118 1.15 -14.28 -14.35
C HIS A 118 -0.08 -13.96 -13.49
N PHE A 119 -0.69 -12.80 -13.69
CA PHE A 119 -1.86 -12.39 -12.91
C PHE A 119 -3.10 -13.25 -13.20
N GLN A 120 -3.31 -13.67 -14.46
CA GLN A 120 -4.37 -14.58 -14.80
C GLN A 120 -4.24 -15.92 -14.06
N ALA A 121 -3.03 -16.52 -14.06
CA ALA A 121 -2.81 -17.79 -13.36
C ALA A 121 -3.06 -17.69 -11.85
N ILE A 122 -2.80 -16.54 -11.23
CA ILE A 122 -3.10 -16.31 -9.83
C ILE A 122 -4.62 -16.16 -9.64
N ALA A 123 -5.29 -15.39 -10.48
CA ALA A 123 -6.75 -15.23 -10.43
C ALA A 123 -7.48 -16.55 -10.64
N ASP A 124 -7.01 -17.39 -11.57
CA ASP A 124 -7.59 -18.71 -11.83
C ASP A 124 -7.42 -19.70 -10.66
N ALA A 125 -6.44 -19.45 -9.77
CA ALA A 125 -6.10 -20.33 -8.64
C ALA A 125 -6.69 -19.91 -7.29
N THR A 126 -7.38 -18.77 -7.22
CA THR A 126 -7.88 -18.16 -5.97
C THR A 126 -9.26 -17.54 -6.18
N SER A 127 -10.02 -17.32 -5.11
CA SER A 127 -11.32 -16.64 -5.15
C SER A 127 -11.27 -15.25 -4.51
N VAL A 128 -10.18 -14.93 -3.81
CA VAL A 128 -10.00 -13.63 -3.15
C VAL A 128 -9.79 -12.53 -4.19
N PRO A 129 -10.43 -11.35 -4.05
CA PRO A 129 -10.22 -10.23 -4.97
C PRO A 129 -8.76 -9.81 -5.08
N ILE A 130 -8.29 -9.58 -6.31
CA ILE A 130 -6.92 -9.20 -6.63
C ILE A 130 -6.85 -7.73 -7.00
N VAL A 131 -5.97 -6.99 -6.33
CA VAL A 131 -5.55 -5.64 -6.68
C VAL A 131 -4.14 -5.71 -7.27
N LEU A 132 -4.01 -5.34 -8.52
CA LEU A 132 -2.70 -5.24 -9.20
C LEU A 132 -1.86 -4.14 -8.54
N TYR A 133 -0.53 -4.26 -8.55
CA TYR A 133 0.33 -3.19 -8.09
C TYR A 133 1.47 -2.93 -9.08
N ASN A 134 1.45 -1.74 -9.69
CA ASN A 134 2.46 -1.26 -10.61
C ASN A 134 3.37 -0.23 -9.93
N VAL A 135 4.68 -0.52 -9.88
CA VAL A 135 5.70 0.37 -9.30
C VAL A 135 7.04 0.24 -10.04
N PRO A 136 7.12 0.71 -11.28
CA PRO A 136 8.28 0.52 -12.16
C PRO A 136 9.62 0.93 -11.56
N PRO A 137 9.74 2.01 -10.74
CA PRO A 137 11.02 2.38 -10.13
C PRO A 137 11.60 1.31 -9.20
N ARG A 138 10.75 0.44 -8.63
CA ARG A 138 11.18 -0.66 -7.73
C ARG A 138 11.33 -1.98 -8.45
N THR A 139 10.42 -2.29 -9.37
CA THR A 139 10.36 -3.61 -10.02
C THR A 139 11.23 -3.73 -11.27
N GLY A 140 11.51 -2.60 -11.92
CA GLY A 140 12.21 -2.57 -13.21
C GLY A 140 11.32 -2.99 -14.39
N CYS A 141 10.02 -3.19 -14.19
CA CYS A 141 9.04 -3.42 -15.27
C CYS A 141 7.79 -2.58 -15.04
N ASP A 142 7.16 -2.15 -16.13
CA ASP A 142 5.91 -1.39 -16.13
C ASP A 142 4.74 -2.27 -16.59
N LEU A 143 3.62 -2.19 -15.91
CA LEU A 143 2.36 -2.78 -16.32
C LEU A 143 1.61 -1.78 -17.18
N ALA A 144 1.72 -1.92 -18.50
CA ALA A 144 1.14 -0.97 -19.45
C ALA A 144 -0.40 -0.91 -19.36
N PRO A 145 -1.02 0.27 -19.58
CA PRO A 145 -2.48 0.43 -19.54
C PRO A 145 -3.26 -0.58 -20.39
N ALA A 146 -2.74 -0.90 -21.57
CA ALA A 146 -3.35 -1.92 -22.44
C ALA A 146 -3.39 -3.32 -21.79
N THR A 147 -2.36 -3.66 -21.00
CA THR A 147 -2.31 -4.92 -20.26
C THR A 147 -3.25 -4.88 -19.06
N VAL A 148 -3.34 -3.72 -18.36
CA VAL A 148 -4.34 -3.51 -17.31
C VAL A 148 -5.76 -3.67 -17.86
N GLY A 149 -6.05 -3.10 -19.05
CA GLY A 149 -7.34 -3.27 -19.73
C GLY A 149 -7.70 -4.74 -19.97
N ARG A 150 -6.74 -5.55 -20.43
CA ARG A 150 -6.95 -7.01 -20.58
C ARG A 150 -7.19 -7.71 -19.25
N LEU A 151 -6.41 -7.34 -18.21
CA LEU A 151 -6.54 -7.92 -16.87
C LEU A 151 -7.85 -7.53 -16.18
N ALA A 152 -8.39 -6.35 -16.46
CA ALA A 152 -9.69 -5.93 -15.95
C ALA A 152 -10.86 -6.84 -16.41
N SER A 153 -10.68 -7.62 -17.52
CA SER A 153 -11.66 -8.62 -17.98
C SER A 153 -11.49 -9.97 -17.30
N VAL A 154 -10.44 -10.17 -16.51
CA VAL A 154 -10.20 -11.44 -15.78
C VAL A 154 -11.02 -11.40 -14.49
N GLU A 155 -11.82 -12.46 -14.27
CA GLU A 155 -12.61 -12.61 -13.05
C GLU A 155 -11.68 -12.58 -11.81
N GLY A 156 -12.10 -11.88 -10.77
CA GLY A 156 -11.31 -11.72 -9.55
C GLY A 156 -10.33 -10.54 -9.57
N VAL A 157 -9.96 -9.98 -10.73
CA VAL A 157 -9.12 -8.77 -10.81
C VAL A 157 -10.00 -7.54 -10.69
N VAL A 158 -9.91 -6.83 -9.55
CA VAL A 158 -10.88 -5.78 -9.18
C VAL A 158 -10.34 -4.35 -9.26
N GLY A 159 -9.02 -4.16 -9.33
CA GLY A 159 -8.43 -2.82 -9.35
C GLY A 159 -6.91 -2.84 -9.45
N ILE A 160 -6.34 -1.65 -9.39
CA ILE A 160 -4.89 -1.44 -9.42
C ILE A 160 -4.45 -0.36 -8.44
N LYS A 161 -3.33 -0.59 -7.74
CA LYS A 161 -2.50 0.44 -7.12
C LYS A 161 -1.46 0.90 -8.14
N GLU A 162 -1.53 2.17 -8.54
CA GLU A 162 -0.61 2.73 -9.54
C GLU A 162 0.43 3.65 -8.89
N ALA A 163 1.70 3.38 -9.15
CA ALA A 163 2.85 4.11 -8.62
C ALA A 163 3.98 4.24 -9.66
N CYS A 164 3.62 4.64 -10.89
CA CYS A 164 4.60 4.88 -11.95
C CYS A 164 5.21 6.29 -11.92
N GLY A 165 4.73 7.18 -11.04
CA GLY A 165 5.19 8.56 -10.94
C GLY A 165 4.52 9.55 -11.90
N ASP A 166 3.51 9.13 -12.68
CA ASP A 166 2.71 9.98 -13.57
C ASP A 166 1.22 9.82 -13.26
N ALA A 167 0.61 10.85 -12.68
CA ALA A 167 -0.81 10.84 -12.34
C ALA A 167 -1.74 10.66 -13.55
N ASN A 168 -1.32 11.08 -14.76
CA ASN A 168 -2.12 10.92 -15.98
C ASN A 168 -2.34 9.45 -16.35
N ARG A 169 -1.51 8.54 -15.83
CA ARG A 169 -1.68 7.10 -15.98
C ARG A 169 -3.07 6.62 -15.55
N VAL A 170 -3.71 7.28 -14.60
CA VAL A 170 -5.10 7.00 -14.19
C VAL A 170 -6.05 7.13 -15.38
N SER A 171 -5.95 8.21 -16.15
CA SER A 171 -6.78 8.43 -17.34
C SER A 171 -6.49 7.39 -18.43
N GLU A 172 -5.23 7.03 -18.66
CA GLU A 172 -4.83 5.99 -19.61
C GLU A 172 -5.41 4.62 -19.24
N ILE A 173 -5.39 4.27 -17.94
CA ILE A 173 -5.98 3.04 -17.43
C ILE A 173 -7.50 3.05 -17.69
N PHE A 174 -8.22 4.11 -17.31
CA PHE A 174 -9.67 4.19 -17.55
C PHE A 174 -10.03 4.11 -19.02
N GLN A 175 -9.24 4.72 -19.91
CA GLN A 175 -9.42 4.56 -21.37
C GLN A 175 -9.20 3.12 -21.82
N ALA A 176 -8.21 2.40 -21.27
CA ALA A 176 -7.91 1.02 -21.65
C ALA A 176 -8.94 0.00 -21.14
N ILE A 177 -9.60 0.27 -20.01
CA ILE A 177 -10.66 -0.60 -19.46
C ILE A 177 -12.03 -0.27 -20.04
N ALA A 178 -12.22 0.87 -20.69
CA ALA A 178 -13.49 1.26 -21.28
C ALA A 178 -14.00 0.18 -22.27
N GLY A 179 -15.21 -0.34 -22.02
CA GLY A 179 -15.81 -1.39 -22.84
C GLY A 179 -15.32 -2.82 -22.59
N GLN A 180 -14.47 -3.03 -21.57
CA GLN A 180 -14.00 -4.38 -21.19
C GLN A 180 -15.00 -5.14 -20.27
N GLY A 181 -16.12 -4.51 -19.91
CA GLY A 181 -17.20 -5.19 -19.14
C GLY A 181 -16.97 -5.21 -17.62
N ASN A 182 -15.97 -4.48 -17.11
CA ASN A 182 -15.75 -4.34 -15.65
C ASN A 182 -15.89 -2.86 -15.23
N ASP A 183 -17.13 -2.42 -15.11
CA ASP A 183 -17.45 -1.04 -14.70
C ASP A 183 -17.09 -0.74 -13.23
N ASN A 184 -16.73 -1.76 -12.45
CA ASN A 184 -16.36 -1.64 -11.04
C ASN A 184 -14.84 -1.65 -10.81
N PHE A 185 -14.03 -1.72 -11.88
CA PHE A 185 -12.57 -1.68 -11.73
C PHE A 185 -12.13 -0.33 -11.19
N PHE A 186 -11.32 -0.34 -10.13
CA PHE A 186 -10.88 0.89 -9.46
C PHE A 186 -9.37 1.10 -9.54
N VAL A 187 -8.98 2.36 -9.42
CA VAL A 187 -7.57 2.78 -9.31
C VAL A 187 -7.34 3.37 -7.93
N LEU A 188 -6.28 2.94 -7.24
CA LEU A 188 -5.75 3.53 -6.02
C LEU A 188 -4.39 4.15 -6.30
N SER A 189 -4.14 5.32 -5.74
CA SER A 189 -2.81 5.92 -5.79
C SER A 189 -1.81 5.08 -4.98
N GLY A 190 -0.61 4.90 -5.52
CA GLY A 190 0.55 4.38 -4.81
C GLY A 190 1.58 5.46 -4.50
N GLU A 191 1.29 6.72 -4.88
CA GLU A 191 2.14 7.90 -4.77
C GLU A 191 1.47 8.93 -3.87
N ASP A 192 1.85 9.02 -2.60
CA ASP A 192 1.22 9.91 -1.63
C ASP A 192 1.15 11.36 -2.12
N ALA A 193 2.24 11.89 -2.65
CA ALA A 193 2.33 13.28 -3.13
C ALA A 193 1.46 13.59 -4.38
N GLN A 194 1.02 12.57 -5.11
CA GLN A 194 0.17 12.72 -6.29
C GLN A 194 -1.28 12.29 -6.05
N THR A 195 -1.62 11.89 -4.82
CA THR A 195 -2.92 11.29 -4.52
C THR A 195 -4.08 12.22 -4.87
N LEU A 196 -4.00 13.51 -4.53
CA LEU A 196 -5.06 14.47 -4.87
C LEU A 196 -5.30 14.52 -6.39
N GLN A 197 -4.24 14.69 -7.18
CA GLN A 197 -4.34 14.75 -8.65
C GLN A 197 -4.89 13.43 -9.22
N MET A 198 -4.45 12.28 -8.72
CA MET A 198 -4.94 10.98 -9.16
C MET A 198 -6.43 10.79 -8.82
N MET A 199 -6.88 11.28 -7.65
CA MET A 199 -8.29 11.23 -7.26
C MET A 199 -9.14 12.17 -8.12
N GLU A 200 -8.63 13.34 -8.53
CA GLU A 200 -9.29 14.23 -9.48
C GLU A 200 -9.46 13.58 -10.87
N LEU A 201 -8.56 12.66 -11.24
CA LEU A 201 -8.63 11.87 -12.47
C LEU A 201 -9.46 10.58 -12.33
N GLY A 202 -10.05 10.33 -11.15
CA GLY A 202 -10.96 9.22 -10.92
C GLY A 202 -10.43 8.09 -10.02
N ALA A 203 -9.22 8.20 -9.47
CA ALA A 203 -8.78 7.26 -8.44
C ALA A 203 -9.67 7.38 -7.20
N VAL A 204 -9.91 6.27 -6.51
CA VAL A 204 -10.86 6.20 -5.38
C VAL A 204 -10.19 6.28 -4.01
N GLY A 205 -8.90 6.56 -3.95
CA GLY A 205 -8.12 6.66 -2.72
C GLY A 205 -6.65 6.31 -2.93
N THR A 206 -5.98 5.95 -1.86
CA THR A 206 -4.53 5.64 -1.85
C THR A 206 -4.19 4.45 -0.97
N ILE A 207 -3.12 3.73 -1.33
CA ILE A 207 -2.40 2.84 -0.41
C ILE A 207 -1.10 3.55 -0.02
N SER A 208 -1.09 4.17 1.14
CA SER A 208 -0.21 5.25 1.59
C SER A 208 0.92 4.77 2.50
N VAL A 209 2.09 5.39 2.38
CA VAL A 209 3.19 5.32 3.35
C VAL A 209 2.99 6.37 4.45
N THR A 210 2.60 7.59 4.09
CA THR A 210 2.36 8.71 5.03
C THR A 210 1.30 8.36 6.07
N ALA A 211 0.31 7.52 5.72
CA ALA A 211 -0.71 7.06 6.66
C ALA A 211 -0.13 6.32 7.88
N ASN A 212 1.07 5.73 7.79
CA ASN A 212 1.72 5.11 8.95
C ASN A 212 1.98 6.12 10.08
N VAL A 213 2.28 7.37 9.76
CA VAL A 213 2.65 8.41 10.74
C VAL A 213 1.55 9.42 10.99
N LEU A 214 0.63 9.63 10.05
CA LEU A 214 -0.50 10.57 10.12
C LEU A 214 -1.81 9.92 9.64
N PRO A 215 -2.29 8.85 10.30
CA PRO A 215 -3.46 8.09 9.82
C PRO A 215 -4.74 8.93 9.78
N ALA A 216 -5.00 9.74 10.81
CA ALA A 216 -6.23 10.55 10.90
C ALA A 216 -6.28 11.64 9.81
N GLN A 217 -5.14 12.31 9.54
CA GLN A 217 -5.05 13.36 8.52
C GLN A 217 -5.22 12.77 7.11
N MET A 218 -4.60 11.61 6.83
CA MET A 218 -4.77 10.91 5.56
C MET A 218 -6.21 10.42 5.37
N ALA A 219 -6.83 9.91 6.42
CA ALA A 219 -8.25 9.52 6.38
C ALA A 219 -9.16 10.72 6.11
N ALA A 220 -8.94 11.84 6.81
CA ALA A 220 -9.69 13.08 6.62
C ALA A 220 -9.51 13.65 5.20
N PHE A 221 -8.30 13.63 4.64
CA PHE A 221 -8.00 14.07 3.29
C PHE A 221 -8.79 13.27 2.24
N CYS A 222 -8.68 11.95 2.28
CA CYS A 222 -9.40 11.10 1.33
C CYS A 222 -10.92 11.24 1.48
N ALA A 223 -11.42 11.30 2.73
CA ALA A 223 -12.84 11.48 3.01
C ALA A 223 -13.37 12.82 2.48
N ALA A 224 -12.63 13.91 2.65
CA ALA A 224 -13.01 15.23 2.10
C ALA A 224 -13.19 15.18 0.58
N HIS A 225 -12.22 14.61 -0.14
CA HIS A 225 -12.32 14.47 -1.59
C HIS A 225 -13.51 13.60 -2.02
N LEU A 226 -13.67 12.43 -1.43
CA LEU A 226 -14.76 11.48 -1.76
C LEU A 226 -16.15 12.06 -1.48
N ASN A 227 -16.28 12.94 -0.48
CA ASN A 227 -17.51 13.64 -0.13
C ASN A 227 -17.74 14.91 -0.97
N GLY A 228 -16.84 15.25 -1.90
CA GLY A 228 -16.93 16.41 -2.77
C GLY A 228 -16.51 17.74 -2.13
N ASP A 229 -15.94 17.70 -0.92
CA ASP A 229 -15.37 18.89 -0.23
C ASP A 229 -13.94 19.15 -0.75
N LYS A 230 -13.90 19.72 -1.97
CA LYS A 230 -12.65 19.95 -2.69
C LYS A 230 -11.73 20.94 -1.99
N GLU A 231 -12.29 22.00 -1.38
CA GLU A 231 -11.50 23.02 -0.69
C GLU A 231 -10.76 22.42 0.50
N ARG A 232 -11.46 21.62 1.29
CA ARG A 232 -10.88 20.91 2.43
C ARG A 232 -9.85 19.86 1.98
N ALA A 233 -10.12 19.12 0.90
CA ALA A 233 -9.19 18.15 0.36
C ALA A 233 -7.87 18.80 -0.07
N VAL A 234 -7.93 19.93 -0.79
CA VAL A 234 -6.75 20.71 -1.21
C VAL A 234 -5.97 21.22 0.02
N ALA A 235 -6.67 21.78 1.01
CA ALA A 235 -6.01 22.28 2.22
C ALA A 235 -5.27 21.18 3.00
N LEU A 236 -5.90 20.00 3.16
CA LEU A 236 -5.28 18.84 3.81
C LEU A 236 -4.11 18.27 3.00
N ASP A 237 -4.24 18.19 1.67
CA ASP A 237 -3.14 17.78 0.79
C ASP A 237 -1.93 18.70 0.94
N GLN A 238 -2.13 20.04 0.89
CA GLN A 238 -1.05 21.01 1.08
C GLN A 238 -0.34 20.86 2.44
N GLN A 239 -1.09 20.56 3.49
CA GLN A 239 -0.55 20.29 4.82
C GLN A 239 0.29 19.00 4.85
N LEU A 240 -0.11 17.99 4.10
CA LEU A 240 0.51 16.67 4.06
C LEU A 240 1.74 16.61 3.13
N GLN A 241 1.83 17.48 2.10
CA GLN A 241 2.91 17.44 1.10
C GLN A 241 4.33 17.39 1.71
N PRO A 242 4.68 18.19 2.75
CA PRO A 242 6.01 18.10 3.36
C PRO A 242 6.28 16.74 4.01
N VAL A 243 5.23 16.02 4.45
CA VAL A 243 5.37 14.69 5.04
C VAL A 243 5.49 13.64 3.94
N HIS A 244 4.74 13.76 2.84
CA HIS A 244 4.88 12.90 1.67
C HIS A 244 6.31 12.86 1.14
N GLU A 245 6.98 14.01 1.12
CA GLU A 245 8.38 14.11 0.70
C GLU A 245 9.34 13.45 1.71
N ILE A 246 9.19 13.80 3.01
CA ILE A 246 10.19 13.43 4.01
C ILE A 246 10.18 11.93 4.36
N VAL A 247 9.05 11.23 4.21
CA VAL A 247 8.98 9.78 4.42
C VAL A 247 9.69 8.98 3.31
N PHE A 248 10.22 9.66 2.30
CA PHE A 248 11.03 9.12 1.20
C PHE A 248 12.42 9.77 1.10
N VAL A 249 12.88 10.51 2.13
CA VAL A 249 14.22 11.09 2.15
C VAL A 249 15.32 10.04 2.07
N GLU A 250 15.04 8.85 2.57
CA GLU A 250 15.77 7.62 2.30
C GLU A 250 14.78 6.53 1.83
N SER A 251 15.30 5.35 1.48
CA SER A 251 14.46 4.25 1.00
C SER A 251 13.35 3.91 2.00
N SER A 252 12.10 3.99 1.56
CA SER A 252 10.96 3.52 2.34
C SER A 252 11.07 2.00 2.59
N PRO A 253 10.80 1.51 3.82
CA PRO A 253 10.08 2.19 4.93
C PRO A 253 10.96 2.88 5.97
N THR A 254 12.26 3.04 5.77
CA THR A 254 13.21 3.50 6.80
C THR A 254 12.76 4.78 7.51
N PRO A 255 12.40 5.90 6.82
CA PRO A 255 11.99 7.13 7.51
C PRO A 255 10.68 6.97 8.30
N ALA A 256 9.70 6.24 7.76
CA ALA A 256 8.43 6.00 8.43
C ALA A 256 8.60 5.14 9.70
N LYS A 257 9.41 4.08 9.65
CA LYS A 257 9.73 3.25 10.82
C LYS A 257 10.47 4.03 11.89
N TRP A 258 11.46 4.83 11.49
CA TRP A 258 12.17 5.69 12.43
C TRP A 258 11.21 6.68 13.12
N ALA A 259 10.32 7.30 12.36
CA ALA A 259 9.34 8.25 12.92
C ALA A 259 8.39 7.57 13.92
N LEU A 260 7.89 6.39 13.61
CA LEU A 260 7.05 5.61 14.53
C LEU A 260 7.78 5.23 15.82
N ALA A 261 9.08 4.89 15.73
CA ALA A 261 9.91 4.62 16.90
C ALA A 261 10.13 5.88 17.72
N ASP A 262 10.42 7.03 17.08
CA ASP A 262 10.56 8.34 17.74
C ASP A 262 9.26 8.80 18.43
N MET A 263 8.10 8.43 17.88
CA MET A 263 6.79 8.65 18.48
C MET A 263 6.47 7.64 19.60
N GLY A 264 7.34 6.68 19.88
CA GLY A 264 7.13 5.62 20.90
C GLY A 264 6.05 4.61 20.52
N ARG A 265 5.75 4.45 19.23
CA ARG A 265 4.70 3.54 18.74
C ARG A 265 5.18 2.13 18.45
N MET A 266 6.49 1.95 18.29
CA MET A 266 7.12 0.66 18.02
C MET A 266 8.61 0.69 18.39
N PRO A 267 9.29 -0.47 18.53
CA PRO A 267 10.75 -0.53 18.61
C PRO A 267 11.41 -0.10 17.29
N GLY A 268 12.67 0.34 17.33
CA GLY A 268 13.40 0.92 16.20
C GLY A 268 14.02 -0.09 15.21
N GLY A 269 13.67 -1.37 15.28
CA GLY A 269 14.26 -2.42 14.44
C GLY A 269 13.87 -2.34 12.97
N ILE A 270 14.85 -2.67 12.12
CA ILE A 270 14.70 -2.82 10.66
C ILE A 270 15.70 -3.89 10.20
N ARG A 271 15.37 -4.67 9.16
CA ARG A 271 16.25 -5.75 8.68
C ARG A 271 17.15 -5.29 7.55
N LEU A 272 18.39 -5.80 7.55
CA LEU A 272 19.27 -5.66 6.37
C LEU A 272 18.58 -6.24 5.11
N PRO A 273 18.82 -5.63 3.95
CA PRO A 273 19.81 -4.60 3.63
C PRO A 273 19.42 -3.16 4.03
N LEU A 274 18.20 -2.93 4.53
CA LEU A 274 17.83 -1.63 5.07
C LEU A 274 18.46 -1.44 6.46
N ILE A 275 18.77 -0.17 6.77
CA ILE A 275 19.39 0.24 8.03
C ILE A 275 18.55 1.38 8.66
N PRO A 276 18.74 1.68 9.96
CA PRO A 276 18.07 2.82 10.57
C PRO A 276 18.34 4.13 9.84
N LEU A 277 17.36 5.03 9.86
CA LEU A 277 17.46 6.36 9.24
C LEU A 277 18.72 7.12 9.69
N SER A 278 19.40 7.74 8.74
CA SER A 278 20.60 8.55 9.01
C SER A 278 20.29 9.69 9.98
N PRO A 279 21.14 9.92 11.01
CA PRO A 279 20.88 10.92 12.06
C PRO A 279 20.67 12.35 11.54
N GLU A 280 21.23 12.68 10.39
CA GLU A 280 21.09 13.99 9.74
C GLU A 280 19.63 14.32 9.38
N HIS A 281 18.78 13.32 9.15
CA HIS A 281 17.37 13.51 8.80
C HIS A 281 16.42 13.51 10.02
N HIS A 282 16.87 13.07 11.21
CA HIS A 282 16.01 12.89 12.39
C HIS A 282 15.23 14.15 12.76
N GLN A 283 15.88 15.29 12.79
CA GLN A 283 15.25 16.55 13.20
C GLN A 283 14.20 16.98 12.19
N GLU A 284 14.50 16.89 10.91
CA GLU A 284 13.59 17.32 9.84
C GLU A 284 12.36 16.42 9.76
N VAL A 285 12.54 15.10 9.82
CA VAL A 285 11.43 14.13 9.84
C VAL A 285 10.49 14.42 11.01
N ARG A 286 11.03 14.59 12.24
CA ARG A 286 10.24 14.93 13.43
C ARG A 286 9.45 16.21 13.25
N GLN A 287 10.10 17.30 12.80
CA GLN A 287 9.46 18.60 12.65
C GLN A 287 8.33 18.60 11.64
N ARG A 288 8.54 18.03 10.44
CA ARG A 288 7.52 17.99 9.39
C ARG A 288 6.27 17.21 9.84
N ILE A 289 6.46 16.05 10.49
CA ILE A 289 5.35 15.25 11.01
C ILE A 289 4.62 15.99 12.14
N GLN A 290 5.31 16.61 13.08
CA GLN A 290 4.69 17.36 14.18
C GLN A 290 3.87 18.55 13.67
N ILE A 291 4.38 19.32 12.70
CA ILE A 291 3.67 20.46 12.11
C ILE A 291 2.39 19.99 11.43
N ALA A 292 2.47 18.95 10.59
CA ALA A 292 1.31 18.42 9.90
C ALA A 292 0.30 17.73 10.86
N GLY A 293 0.77 17.13 11.94
CA GLY A 293 -0.08 16.49 12.95
C GLY A 293 -0.80 17.45 13.90
N SER A 294 -0.26 18.68 14.09
CA SER A 294 -0.82 19.66 15.05
C SER A 294 -1.89 20.59 14.43
N SER A 295 -2.06 20.60 13.12
CA SER A 295 -3.02 21.45 12.41
C SER A 295 -4.35 20.68 12.24
N SER A 296 -5.09 20.50 13.34
CA SER A 296 -6.41 19.82 13.37
C SER A 296 -7.51 20.86 13.51
#